data_0aceeb98e852903b3b7fbfe3d5f6387e
#
_entry.id   0aceeb98e852903b3b7fbfe3d5f6387e
#
_cell.length_a   1.000
_cell.length_b   1.000
_cell.length_c   1.000
_cell.angle_alpha   90.00
_cell.angle_beta   90.00
_cell.angle_gamma   90.00
#
_symmetry.space_group_name_H-M   'P 1'
#
loop_
_entity.id
_entity.type
_entity.pdbx_description
1 polymer ?
#
loop_
_entity_poly.entity_id
_entity_poly.type
_entity_poly.pdbx_seq_one_letter_code
_entity_poly.pdbx_strand_id
1 'polypeptide(L)'
;MDKKQADNLTAALIWASRVSVVATGLVVPLLTSSLQQMSSLTGISSTVGIWVLWAVALLSTLVPSSSTLTAIRLSLPTLSVIVGAVAVFSVMSSGVAVALAISILASLLAMSGEVGNSFVQLAAYGDERRHLLRCPPALLIVQVLSWLVWLSFCFVTVNLLASEIWVIGAITAAIAVALAVVLPQRFHRFSRRWLVVVPAGIVIHDHVVLAETAMFMNNAIVQISTETTQSEAADLSGKCPGLGLVIVLKDFDTIVLAATPKTPGGSAIHVKSMRVCPTRPGRALTELTSAPSA
;
A
#
# COMPACT_ATOMS: atom_id res chain seq x y z
N MET A 1 -10.23 10.35 22.72
CA MET A 1 -8.75 10.24 22.74
C MET A 1 -8.21 11.64 22.51
N ASP A 2 -7.37 12.13 23.40
CA ASP A 2 -6.76 13.46 23.29
C ASP A 2 -5.85 13.52 22.03
N LYS A 3 -5.81 14.69 21.36
CA LYS A 3 -4.99 14.90 20.15
C LYS A 3 -3.52 14.50 20.35
N LYS A 4 -2.95 14.89 21.51
CA LYS A 4 -1.57 14.55 21.91
C LYS A 4 -1.36 13.03 22.00
N GLN A 5 -2.35 12.29 22.52
CA GLN A 5 -2.29 10.83 22.64
C GLN A 5 -2.35 10.16 21.25
N ALA A 6 -3.16 10.70 20.33
CA ALA A 6 -3.24 10.21 18.95
C ALA A 6 -1.92 10.44 18.19
N ASP A 7 -1.29 11.60 18.35
CA ASP A 7 -0.02 11.92 17.71
C ASP A 7 1.12 11.04 18.25
N ASN A 8 1.14 10.78 19.56
CA ASN A 8 2.12 9.87 20.17
C ASN A 8 1.97 8.42 19.65
N LEU A 9 0.73 7.92 19.52
CA LEU A 9 0.48 6.59 18.95
C LEU A 9 0.92 6.50 17.49
N THR A 10 0.67 7.54 16.70
CA THR A 10 1.12 7.61 15.31
C THR A 10 2.64 7.55 15.22
N ALA A 11 3.34 8.35 16.02
CA ALA A 11 4.79 8.34 16.09
C ALA A 11 5.32 6.96 16.52
N ALA A 12 4.72 6.35 17.54
CA ALA A 12 5.11 5.01 18.01
C ALA A 12 4.95 3.95 16.91
N LEU A 13 3.87 3.95 16.13
CA LEU A 13 3.66 3.00 15.02
C LEU A 13 4.67 3.21 13.89
N ILE A 14 5.02 4.44 13.56
CA ILE A 14 6.04 4.74 12.55
C ILE A 14 7.41 4.23 13.02
N TRP A 15 7.78 4.48 14.27
CA TRP A 15 9.03 3.95 14.82
C TRP A 15 9.02 2.43 14.93
N ALA A 16 7.91 1.83 15.39
CA ALA A 16 7.76 0.37 15.43
C ALA A 16 7.95 -0.27 14.05
N SER A 17 7.44 0.36 12.98
CA SER A 17 7.65 -0.13 11.61
C SER A 17 9.13 -0.09 11.21
N ARG A 18 9.86 0.97 11.52
CA ARG A 18 11.30 1.09 11.24
C ARG A 18 12.12 0.07 12.04
N VAL A 19 11.84 -0.05 13.33
CA VAL A 19 12.51 -1.01 14.20
C VAL A 19 12.22 -2.45 13.73
N SER A 20 11.00 -2.78 13.33
CA SER A 20 10.67 -4.11 12.82
C SER A 20 11.39 -4.45 11.51
N VAL A 21 11.59 -3.48 10.61
CA VAL A 21 12.39 -3.67 9.40
C VAL A 21 13.86 -3.95 9.75
N VAL A 22 14.45 -3.21 10.67
CA VAL A 22 15.83 -3.47 11.13
C VAL A 22 15.90 -4.85 11.80
N ALA A 23 14.96 -5.16 12.69
CA ALA A 23 14.90 -6.46 13.39
C ALA A 23 14.78 -7.63 12.39
N THR A 24 14.03 -7.45 11.29
CA THR A 24 13.94 -8.47 10.24
C THR A 24 15.32 -8.82 9.67
N GLY A 25 16.18 -7.84 9.43
CA GLY A 25 17.56 -8.11 8.96
C GLY A 25 18.42 -8.81 10.01
N LEU A 26 18.26 -8.43 11.31
CA LEU A 26 19.03 -9.04 12.40
C LEU A 26 18.68 -10.51 12.63
N VAL A 27 17.49 -10.96 12.25
CA VAL A 27 17.07 -12.36 12.42
C VAL A 27 17.33 -13.23 11.18
N VAL A 28 17.75 -12.67 10.04
CA VAL A 28 18.11 -13.44 8.85
C VAL A 28 19.17 -14.52 9.13
N PRO A 29 20.23 -14.26 9.92
CA PRO A 29 21.22 -15.30 10.25
C PRO A 29 20.63 -16.54 10.95
N LEU A 30 19.49 -16.40 11.65
CA LEU A 30 18.80 -17.52 12.28
C LEU A 30 18.22 -18.53 11.27
N LEU A 31 18.10 -18.14 9.99
CA LEU A 31 17.63 -19.00 8.90
C LEU A 31 18.75 -19.81 8.25
N THR A 32 20.02 -19.55 8.56
CA THR A 32 21.18 -20.09 7.83
C THR A 32 21.19 -21.62 7.83
N SER A 33 20.94 -22.25 8.99
CA SER A 33 20.91 -23.71 9.10
C SER A 33 19.78 -24.35 8.28
N SER A 34 18.61 -23.70 8.24
CA SER A 34 17.47 -24.16 7.46
C SER A 34 17.68 -23.98 5.96
N LEU A 35 18.29 -22.86 5.55
CA LEU A 35 18.63 -22.60 4.14
C LEU A 35 19.70 -23.57 3.60
N GLN A 36 20.65 -23.99 4.44
CA GLN A 36 21.67 -24.96 4.07
C GLN A 36 21.12 -26.39 3.89
N GLN A 37 19.94 -26.70 4.46
CA GLN A 37 19.27 -27.98 4.26
C GLN A 37 18.54 -28.09 2.92
N MET A 38 18.33 -26.96 2.22
CA MET A 38 17.69 -26.91 0.91
C MET A 38 18.71 -27.27 -0.21
N SER A 39 18.20 -27.51 -1.42
CA SER A 39 19.09 -27.61 -2.59
C SER A 39 19.94 -26.34 -2.71
N SER A 40 21.14 -26.43 -3.22
CA SER A 40 22.08 -25.31 -3.31
C SER A 40 21.46 -24.09 -4.02
N LEU A 41 20.76 -24.32 -5.12
CA LEU A 41 20.10 -23.27 -5.88
C LEU A 41 18.93 -22.63 -5.10
N THR A 42 18.10 -23.44 -4.44
CA THR A 42 16.97 -22.93 -3.63
C THR A 42 17.47 -22.16 -2.41
N GLY A 43 18.50 -22.67 -1.72
CA GLY A 43 19.09 -22.00 -0.56
C GLY A 43 19.73 -20.65 -0.92
N ILE A 44 20.53 -20.62 -2.01
CA ILE A 44 21.16 -19.39 -2.49
C ILE A 44 20.11 -18.37 -2.94
N SER A 45 19.14 -18.76 -3.78
CA SER A 45 18.12 -17.86 -4.28
C SER A 45 17.23 -17.30 -3.16
N SER A 46 16.88 -18.12 -2.17
CA SER A 46 16.13 -17.65 -0.98
C SER A 46 16.96 -16.67 -0.15
N THR A 47 18.23 -16.95 0.08
CA THR A 47 19.14 -16.06 0.82
C THR A 47 19.27 -14.71 0.14
N VAL A 48 19.57 -14.71 -1.18
CA VAL A 48 19.69 -13.48 -1.97
C VAL A 48 18.37 -12.73 -1.98
N GLY A 49 17.23 -13.42 -2.20
CA GLY A 49 15.90 -12.83 -2.19
C GLY A 49 15.57 -12.15 -0.86
N ILE A 50 15.83 -12.80 0.26
CA ILE A 50 15.61 -12.24 1.60
C ILE A 50 16.44 -10.96 1.81
N TRP A 51 17.73 -10.98 1.49
CA TRP A 51 18.60 -9.81 1.66
C TRP A 51 18.22 -8.65 0.73
N VAL A 52 17.90 -8.93 -0.53
CA VAL A 52 17.47 -7.90 -1.48
C VAL A 52 16.16 -7.26 -1.02
N LEU A 53 15.16 -8.06 -0.66
CA LEU A 53 13.86 -7.55 -0.19
C LEU A 53 14.00 -6.76 1.10
N TRP A 54 14.84 -7.23 2.03
CA TRP A 54 15.14 -6.50 3.25
C TRP A 54 15.82 -5.16 2.96
N ALA A 55 16.84 -5.15 2.09
CA ALA A 55 17.54 -3.91 1.72
C ALA A 55 16.58 -2.90 1.06
N VAL A 56 15.70 -3.36 0.16
CA VAL A 56 14.67 -2.51 -0.43
C VAL A 56 13.73 -1.94 0.64
N ALA A 57 13.29 -2.77 1.59
CA ALA A 57 12.44 -2.32 2.69
C ALA A 57 13.17 -1.29 3.58
N LEU A 58 14.43 -1.55 3.94
CA LEU A 58 15.24 -0.66 4.75
C LEU A 58 15.44 0.70 4.07
N LEU A 59 15.89 0.70 2.82
CA LEU A 59 16.08 1.93 2.03
C LEU A 59 14.78 2.71 1.87
N SER A 60 13.64 2.01 1.73
CA SER A 60 12.32 2.62 1.67
C SER A 60 11.94 3.38 2.94
N THR A 61 12.42 2.96 4.10
CA THR A 61 12.18 3.67 5.37
C THR A 61 13.02 4.94 5.52
N LEU A 62 14.14 5.04 4.80
CA LEU A 62 15.06 6.19 4.86
C LEU A 62 14.58 7.34 3.96
N VAL A 63 13.92 7.04 2.85
CA VAL A 63 13.43 8.03 1.89
C VAL A 63 11.92 7.83 1.66
N PRO A 64 11.05 8.27 2.59
CA PRO A 64 9.62 8.09 2.47
C PRO A 64 9.04 8.85 1.27
N SER A 65 8.32 8.12 0.41
CA SER A 65 7.62 8.65 -0.77
C SER A 65 6.52 7.68 -1.20
N SER A 66 5.69 8.04 -2.16
CA SER A 66 4.70 7.12 -2.72
C SER A 66 5.33 5.90 -3.41
N SER A 67 6.50 6.06 -4.02
CA SER A 67 7.24 4.97 -4.67
C SER A 67 7.82 4.01 -3.63
N THR A 68 8.45 4.54 -2.58
CA THR A 68 9.02 3.72 -1.50
C THR A 68 7.93 3.09 -0.64
N LEU A 69 6.74 3.73 -0.52
CA LEU A 69 5.56 3.09 0.08
C LEU A 69 5.14 1.84 -0.71
N THR A 70 5.16 1.90 -2.04
CA THR A 70 4.89 0.73 -2.87
C THR A 70 5.95 -0.34 -2.67
N ALA A 71 7.23 0.05 -2.65
CA ALA A 71 8.35 -0.86 -2.49
C ALA A 71 8.29 -1.62 -1.15
N ILE A 72 8.06 -0.92 -0.02
CA ILE A 72 8.00 -1.56 1.30
C ILE A 72 6.77 -2.49 1.42
N ARG A 73 5.64 -2.12 0.82
CA ARG A 73 4.40 -2.91 0.80
C ARG A 73 4.47 -4.14 -0.11
N LEU A 74 5.42 -4.19 -1.02
CA LEU A 74 5.70 -5.37 -1.83
C LEU A 74 6.80 -6.22 -1.20
N SER A 75 7.90 -5.61 -0.75
CA SER A 75 9.07 -6.33 -0.26
C SER A 75 8.82 -7.08 1.04
N LEU A 76 8.18 -6.45 2.05
CA LEU A 76 7.99 -7.11 3.36
C LEU A 76 7.04 -8.31 3.32
N PRO A 77 5.85 -8.25 2.69
CA PRO A 77 5.02 -9.44 2.56
C PRO A 77 5.67 -10.55 1.73
N THR A 78 6.39 -10.19 0.66
CA THR A 78 7.14 -11.17 -0.14
C THR A 78 8.23 -11.84 0.70
N LEU A 79 8.97 -11.07 1.49
CA LEU A 79 9.96 -11.59 2.43
C LEU A 79 9.32 -12.54 3.45
N SER A 80 8.16 -12.16 4.02
CA SER A 80 7.42 -13.02 4.95
C SER A 80 7.00 -14.34 4.31
N VAL A 81 6.59 -14.33 3.03
CA VAL A 81 6.25 -15.55 2.29
C VAL A 81 7.47 -16.42 2.05
N ILE A 82 8.64 -15.86 1.72
CA ILE A 82 9.88 -16.63 1.57
C ILE A 82 10.28 -17.27 2.90
N VAL A 83 10.26 -16.53 4.01
CA VAL A 83 10.54 -17.05 5.35
C VAL A 83 9.53 -18.14 5.74
N GLY A 84 8.25 -17.95 5.40
CA GLY A 84 7.20 -18.95 5.58
C GLY A 84 7.44 -20.21 4.76
N ALA A 85 7.90 -20.09 3.52
CA ALA A 85 8.29 -21.23 2.70
C ALA A 85 9.49 -21.97 3.32
N VAL A 86 10.50 -21.26 3.80
CA VAL A 86 11.62 -21.86 4.54
C VAL A 86 11.09 -22.63 5.76
N ALA A 87 10.14 -22.07 6.52
CA ALA A 87 9.53 -22.73 7.67
C ALA A 87 8.80 -24.04 7.31
N VAL A 88 8.18 -24.11 6.14
CA VAL A 88 7.41 -25.28 5.67
C VAL A 88 8.33 -26.35 5.10
N PHE A 89 9.37 -25.97 4.35
CA PHE A 89 10.24 -26.90 3.62
C PHE A 89 11.53 -27.26 4.35
N SER A 90 11.75 -26.74 5.56
CA SER A 90 12.86 -27.12 6.45
C SER A 90 12.37 -27.54 7.83
N VAL A 91 13.28 -27.95 8.70
CA VAL A 91 12.93 -28.22 10.10
C VAL A 91 12.61 -26.91 10.81
N MET A 92 11.41 -26.80 11.38
CA MET A 92 10.97 -25.63 12.14
C MET A 92 11.84 -25.50 13.41
N SER A 93 12.72 -24.52 13.42
CA SER A 93 13.50 -24.14 14.59
C SER A 93 12.89 -22.89 15.27
N SER A 94 13.27 -22.67 16.54
CA SER A 94 12.87 -21.44 17.24
C SER A 94 13.33 -20.17 16.49
N GLY A 95 14.50 -20.21 15.84
CA GLY A 95 15.02 -19.12 15.02
C GLY A 95 14.13 -18.83 13.82
N VAL A 96 13.66 -19.85 13.10
CA VAL A 96 12.74 -19.72 11.96
C VAL A 96 11.40 -19.13 12.43
N ALA A 97 10.87 -19.60 13.56
CA ALA A 97 9.62 -19.10 14.12
C ALA A 97 9.73 -17.60 14.49
N VAL A 98 10.83 -17.19 15.11
CA VAL A 98 11.10 -15.79 15.45
C VAL A 98 11.23 -14.94 14.19
N ALA A 99 11.98 -15.38 13.18
CA ALA A 99 12.13 -14.67 11.93
C ALA A 99 10.80 -14.50 11.19
N LEU A 100 9.96 -15.52 11.18
CA LEU A 100 8.61 -15.46 10.59
C LEU A 100 7.72 -14.47 11.34
N ALA A 101 7.69 -14.53 12.66
CA ALA A 101 6.88 -13.63 13.47
C ALA A 101 7.29 -12.15 13.27
N ILE A 102 8.59 -11.85 13.26
CA ILE A 102 9.10 -10.48 13.04
C ILE A 102 8.78 -10.01 11.62
N SER A 103 8.96 -10.84 10.59
CA SER A 103 8.67 -10.46 9.22
C SER A 103 7.17 -10.22 8.97
N ILE A 104 6.30 -11.02 9.58
CA ILE A 104 4.84 -10.79 9.54
C ILE A 104 4.50 -9.47 10.25
N LEU A 105 5.05 -9.23 11.44
CA LEU A 105 4.82 -7.98 12.17
C LEU A 105 5.26 -6.77 11.35
N ALA A 106 6.44 -6.82 10.73
CA ALA A 106 6.93 -5.75 9.85
C ALA A 106 5.98 -5.52 8.66
N SER A 107 5.46 -6.59 8.06
CA SER A 107 4.50 -6.52 6.96
C SER A 107 3.18 -5.87 7.39
N LEU A 108 2.63 -6.26 8.54
CA LEU A 108 1.39 -5.68 9.08
C LEU A 108 1.55 -4.19 9.39
N LEU A 109 2.68 -3.79 9.98
CA LEU A 109 2.98 -2.39 10.26
C LEU A 109 3.12 -1.57 8.96
N ALA A 110 3.80 -2.09 7.93
CA ALA A 110 3.92 -1.42 6.64
C ALA A 110 2.58 -1.25 5.91
N MET A 111 1.63 -2.18 6.12
CA MET A 111 0.28 -2.10 5.57
C MET A 111 -0.62 -1.14 6.37
N SER A 112 -0.22 -0.68 7.55
CA SER A 112 -1.03 0.21 8.37
C SER A 112 -1.30 1.54 7.68
N GLY A 113 -2.46 2.14 7.98
CA GLY A 113 -2.82 3.47 7.47
C GLY A 113 -1.89 4.58 8.00
N GLU A 114 -1.32 4.42 9.20
CA GLU A 114 -0.41 5.39 9.80
C GLU A 114 0.91 5.49 9.03
N VAL A 115 1.52 4.33 8.74
CA VAL A 115 2.74 4.28 7.93
C VAL A 115 2.45 4.80 6.52
N GLY A 116 1.32 4.41 5.90
CA GLY A 116 0.93 4.92 4.60
C GLY A 116 0.79 6.44 4.56
N ASN A 117 0.08 7.04 5.54
CA ASN A 117 -0.07 8.48 5.64
C ASN A 117 1.26 9.20 5.89
N SER A 118 2.15 8.64 6.72
CA SER A 118 3.47 9.25 6.97
C SER A 118 4.31 9.31 5.69
N PHE A 119 4.30 8.27 4.86
CA PHE A 119 5.04 8.23 3.61
C PHE A 119 4.54 9.27 2.60
N VAL A 120 3.22 9.44 2.46
CA VAL A 120 2.67 10.42 1.53
C VAL A 120 2.77 11.84 2.06
N GLN A 121 2.69 12.04 3.39
CA GLN A 121 2.84 13.35 4.01
C GLN A 121 4.28 13.87 3.96
N LEU A 122 5.29 13.00 4.17
CA LEU A 122 6.70 13.40 4.09
C LEU A 122 7.13 13.78 2.67
N ALA A 123 6.36 13.40 1.65
CA ALA A 123 6.55 13.82 0.27
C ALA A 123 5.69 15.03 -0.13
N ALA A 124 4.98 15.67 0.82
CA ALA A 124 4.17 16.86 0.56
C ALA A 124 5.03 18.13 0.44
N TYR A 125 4.51 19.12 -0.28
CA TYR A 125 5.15 20.41 -0.47
C TYR A 125 4.43 21.50 0.34
N GLY A 126 5.20 22.38 0.95
CA GLY A 126 4.67 23.54 1.69
C GLY A 126 3.66 23.12 2.76
N ASP A 127 2.49 23.79 2.78
CA ASP A 127 1.45 23.61 3.79
C ASP A 127 0.42 22.49 3.43
N GLU A 128 0.73 21.65 2.44
CA GLU A 128 -0.15 20.55 2.06
C GLU A 128 -0.27 19.50 3.17
N ARG A 129 -1.50 19.03 3.39
CA ARG A 129 -1.81 17.87 4.25
C ARG A 129 -2.38 16.76 3.40
N ARG A 130 -1.64 15.66 3.26
CA ARG A 130 -2.01 14.51 2.43
C ARG A 130 -2.56 13.36 3.26
N HIS A 131 -3.74 12.89 2.91
CA HIS A 131 -4.38 11.73 3.52
C HIS A 131 -4.52 10.61 2.49
N LEU A 132 -3.82 9.50 2.71
CA LEU A 132 -3.90 8.34 1.83
C LEU A 132 -5.32 7.78 1.79
N LEU A 133 -5.86 7.53 0.59
CA LEU A 133 -7.16 6.89 0.40
C LEU A 133 -7.07 5.38 0.51
N ARG A 134 -8.13 4.75 1.01
CA ARG A 134 -8.23 3.28 1.08
C ARG A 134 -8.32 2.70 -0.33
N CYS A 135 -7.67 1.54 -0.52
CA CYS A 135 -7.81 0.80 -1.77
C CYS A 135 -9.22 0.23 -1.91
N PRO A 136 -9.89 0.38 -3.08
CA PRO A 136 -11.16 -0.28 -3.36
C PRO A 136 -11.04 -1.79 -3.18
N PRO A 137 -12.00 -2.46 -2.49
CA PRO A 137 -11.88 -3.89 -2.15
C PRO A 137 -11.70 -4.79 -3.37
N ALA A 138 -12.45 -4.54 -4.44
CA ALA A 138 -12.33 -5.33 -5.67
C ALA A 138 -10.92 -5.24 -6.28
N LEU A 139 -10.32 -4.05 -6.28
CA LEU A 139 -8.97 -3.84 -6.80
C LEU A 139 -7.92 -4.42 -5.86
N LEU A 140 -8.14 -4.38 -4.55
CA LEU A 140 -7.27 -5.03 -3.57
C LEU A 140 -7.21 -6.54 -3.80
N ILE A 141 -8.36 -7.19 -4.05
CA ILE A 141 -8.42 -8.63 -4.38
C ILE A 141 -7.59 -8.92 -5.64
N VAL A 142 -7.80 -8.16 -6.71
CA VAL A 142 -7.03 -8.32 -7.96
C VAL A 142 -5.54 -8.14 -7.71
N GLN A 143 -5.16 -7.16 -6.90
CA GLN A 143 -3.77 -6.90 -6.53
C GLN A 143 -3.14 -8.09 -5.79
N VAL A 144 -3.83 -8.62 -4.77
CA VAL A 144 -3.36 -9.77 -3.98
C VAL A 144 -3.25 -11.01 -4.87
N LEU A 145 -4.27 -11.30 -5.70
CA LEU A 145 -4.23 -12.44 -6.62
C LEU A 145 -3.08 -12.33 -7.63
N SER A 146 -2.88 -11.15 -8.23
CA SER A 146 -1.78 -10.92 -9.16
C SER A 146 -0.41 -11.10 -8.50
N TRP A 147 -0.26 -10.64 -7.25
CA TRP A 147 0.94 -10.84 -6.46
C TRP A 147 1.18 -12.31 -6.13
N LEU A 148 0.14 -13.06 -5.75
CA LEU A 148 0.23 -14.51 -5.51
C LEU A 148 0.61 -15.28 -6.78
N VAL A 149 0.06 -14.93 -7.93
CA VAL A 149 0.44 -15.50 -9.23
C VAL A 149 1.92 -15.26 -9.51
N TRP A 150 2.40 -14.05 -9.29
CA TRP A 150 3.82 -13.73 -9.46
C TRP A 150 4.71 -14.56 -8.53
N LEU A 151 4.37 -14.66 -7.25
CA LEU A 151 5.11 -15.49 -6.28
C LEU A 151 5.13 -16.97 -6.69
N SER A 152 3.99 -17.48 -7.22
CA SER A 152 3.90 -18.86 -7.72
C SER A 152 4.87 -19.09 -8.87
N PHE A 153 4.96 -18.15 -9.82
CA PHE A 153 5.94 -18.24 -10.92
C PHE A 153 7.38 -18.19 -10.40
N CYS A 154 7.69 -17.32 -9.45
CA CYS A 154 9.01 -17.27 -8.84
C CYS A 154 9.37 -18.62 -8.16
N PHE A 155 8.44 -19.16 -7.37
CA PHE A 155 8.64 -20.43 -6.68
C PHE A 155 8.82 -21.61 -7.66
N VAL A 156 7.94 -21.72 -8.65
CA VAL A 156 7.99 -22.77 -9.69
C VAL A 156 9.32 -22.67 -10.47
N THR A 157 9.72 -21.46 -10.85
CA THR A 157 11.00 -21.23 -11.55
C THR A 157 12.18 -21.79 -10.77
N VAL A 158 12.30 -21.42 -9.48
CA VAL A 158 13.42 -21.87 -8.64
C VAL A 158 13.43 -23.38 -8.53
N ASN A 159 12.27 -24.03 -8.35
CA ASN A 159 12.20 -25.48 -8.23
C ASN A 159 12.52 -26.21 -9.55
N LEU A 160 12.01 -25.72 -10.69
CA LEU A 160 12.32 -26.31 -12.00
C LEU A 160 13.80 -26.20 -12.35
N LEU A 161 14.42 -25.06 -12.08
CA LEU A 161 15.87 -24.88 -12.31
C LEU A 161 16.69 -25.72 -11.34
N ALA A 162 16.25 -25.88 -10.09
CA ALA A 162 16.90 -26.77 -9.11
C ALA A 162 16.78 -28.25 -9.49
N SER A 163 15.75 -28.62 -10.25
CA SER A 163 15.54 -29.98 -10.80
C SER A 163 16.11 -30.15 -12.21
N GLU A 164 16.93 -29.24 -12.68
CA GLU A 164 17.59 -29.25 -14.00
C GLU A 164 16.60 -29.25 -15.20
N ILE A 165 15.35 -28.86 -14.99
CA ILE A 165 14.33 -28.72 -16.05
C ILE A 165 14.47 -27.34 -16.70
N TRP A 166 15.54 -27.14 -17.44
CA TRP A 166 16.02 -25.82 -17.92
C TRP A 166 15.03 -25.11 -18.83
N VAL A 167 14.42 -25.79 -19.80
CA VAL A 167 13.55 -25.15 -20.81
C VAL A 167 12.31 -24.57 -20.16
N ILE A 168 11.58 -25.34 -19.36
CA ILE A 168 10.36 -24.87 -18.68
C ILE A 168 10.73 -23.86 -17.59
N GLY A 169 11.86 -24.08 -16.90
CA GLY A 169 12.41 -23.14 -15.93
C GLY A 169 12.72 -21.78 -16.55
N ALA A 170 13.30 -21.73 -17.75
CA ALA A 170 13.57 -20.48 -18.46
C ALA A 170 12.27 -19.76 -18.88
N ILE A 171 11.26 -20.49 -19.34
CA ILE A 171 9.95 -19.91 -19.71
C ILE A 171 9.28 -19.30 -18.47
N THR A 172 9.22 -20.03 -17.36
CA THR A 172 8.62 -19.52 -16.11
C THR A 172 9.40 -18.35 -15.54
N ALA A 173 10.74 -18.35 -15.66
CA ALA A 173 11.60 -17.22 -15.30
C ALA A 173 11.27 -15.97 -16.12
N ALA A 174 11.13 -16.11 -17.43
CA ALA A 174 10.76 -14.99 -18.29
C ALA A 174 9.40 -14.38 -17.90
N ILE A 175 8.42 -15.22 -17.59
CA ILE A 175 7.09 -14.77 -17.08
C ILE A 175 7.26 -14.06 -15.73
N ALA A 176 8.01 -14.63 -14.79
CA ALA A 176 8.24 -14.04 -13.48
C ALA A 176 8.90 -12.67 -13.58
N VAL A 177 9.89 -12.51 -14.47
CA VAL A 177 10.57 -11.22 -14.73
C VAL A 177 9.60 -10.22 -15.36
N ALA A 178 8.81 -10.63 -16.37
CA ALA A 178 7.82 -9.75 -16.97
C ALA A 178 6.80 -9.25 -15.93
N LEU A 179 6.30 -10.12 -15.05
CA LEU A 179 5.40 -9.75 -13.96
C LEU A 179 6.10 -8.85 -12.94
N ALA A 180 7.38 -9.08 -12.62
CA ALA A 180 8.17 -8.24 -11.71
C ALA A 180 8.34 -6.80 -12.22
N VAL A 181 8.29 -6.57 -13.53
CA VAL A 181 8.32 -5.23 -14.13
C VAL A 181 6.93 -4.58 -14.13
N VAL A 182 5.90 -5.34 -14.52
CA VAL A 182 4.55 -4.81 -14.72
C VAL A 182 3.80 -4.56 -13.40
N LEU A 183 3.86 -5.50 -12.46
CA LEU A 183 3.05 -5.44 -11.24
C LEU A 183 3.40 -4.25 -10.34
N PRO A 184 4.67 -3.92 -10.05
CA PRO A 184 5.00 -2.77 -9.21
C PRO A 184 4.45 -1.45 -9.78
N GLN A 185 4.46 -1.27 -11.10
CA GLN A 185 3.90 -0.10 -11.77
C GLN A 185 2.38 0.00 -11.57
N ARG A 186 1.68 -1.15 -11.65
CA ARG A 186 0.23 -1.22 -11.39
C ARG A 186 -0.09 -0.96 -9.93
N PHE A 187 0.67 -1.54 -9.00
CA PHE A 187 0.48 -1.38 -7.56
C PHE A 187 0.84 0.03 -7.09
N HIS A 188 1.78 0.69 -7.74
CA HIS A 188 2.13 2.07 -7.44
C HIS A 188 0.95 3.04 -7.57
N ARG A 189 -0.01 2.78 -8.47
CA ARG A 189 -1.22 3.59 -8.60
C ARG A 189 -2.02 3.68 -7.31
N PHE A 190 -2.01 2.64 -6.46
CA PHE A 190 -2.72 2.62 -5.18
C PHE A 190 -2.00 3.44 -4.11
N SER A 191 -0.70 3.59 -4.20
CA SER A 191 0.09 4.47 -3.31
C SER A 191 0.03 5.95 -3.72
N ARG A 192 -0.59 6.25 -4.87
CA ARG A 192 -0.78 7.61 -5.41
C ARG A 192 -2.24 8.08 -5.31
N ARG A 193 -2.98 7.58 -4.36
CA ARG A 193 -4.36 7.98 -4.11
C ARG A 193 -4.43 8.74 -2.80
N TRP A 194 -4.67 10.02 -2.82
CA TRP A 194 -4.76 10.84 -1.61
C TRP A 194 -5.75 11.98 -1.73
N LEU A 195 -6.32 12.34 -0.59
CA LEU A 195 -7.02 13.57 -0.34
C LEU A 195 -5.99 14.58 0.15
N VAL A 196 -5.92 15.74 -0.46
CA VAL A 196 -5.01 16.83 -0.08
C VAL A 196 -5.81 18.00 0.45
N VAL A 197 -5.42 18.47 1.62
CA VAL A 197 -5.90 19.74 2.19
C VAL A 197 -4.84 20.79 1.88
N VAL A 198 -5.24 21.82 1.18
CA VAL A 198 -4.42 23.00 0.85
C VAL A 198 -5.09 24.26 1.39
N PRO A 199 -4.36 25.39 1.58
CA PRO A 199 -4.98 26.62 2.07
C PRO A 199 -6.17 27.10 1.24
N ALA A 200 -6.17 26.85 -0.08
CA ALA A 200 -7.23 27.27 -1.00
C ALA A 200 -8.44 26.31 -1.03
N GLY A 201 -8.32 25.07 -0.53
CA GLY A 201 -9.41 24.10 -0.63
C GLY A 201 -8.96 22.64 -0.44
N ILE A 202 -9.69 21.75 -1.08
CA ILE A 202 -9.49 20.31 -1.04
C ILE A 202 -9.20 19.79 -2.45
N VAL A 203 -8.21 18.92 -2.56
CA VAL A 203 -7.85 18.27 -3.82
C VAL A 203 -8.00 16.76 -3.67
N ILE A 204 -8.74 16.11 -4.57
CA ILE A 204 -8.85 14.66 -4.66
C ILE A 204 -7.94 14.19 -5.80
N HIS A 205 -6.81 13.60 -5.44
CA HIS A 205 -5.88 13.02 -6.39
C HIS A 205 -6.03 11.50 -6.39
N ASP A 206 -6.82 10.99 -7.32
CA ASP A 206 -7.18 9.57 -7.40
C ASP A 206 -7.35 9.12 -8.85
N HIS A 207 -6.26 8.78 -9.51
CA HIS A 207 -6.26 8.27 -10.90
C HIS A 207 -6.85 6.85 -11.08
N VAL A 208 -7.39 6.25 -10.01
CA VAL A 208 -8.08 4.96 -10.08
C VAL A 208 -9.58 5.16 -10.27
N VAL A 209 -10.14 6.20 -9.66
CA VAL A 209 -11.58 6.51 -9.70
C VAL A 209 -11.88 7.72 -10.58
N LEU A 210 -10.97 8.70 -10.60
CA LEU A 210 -11.10 9.92 -11.38
C LEU A 210 -10.19 9.89 -12.61
N ALA A 211 -10.66 10.43 -13.73
CA ALA A 211 -9.83 10.65 -14.92
C ALA A 211 -8.84 11.81 -14.70
N GLU A 212 -9.28 12.81 -13.94
CA GLU A 212 -8.52 14.03 -13.64
C GLU A 212 -8.54 14.31 -12.13
N THR A 213 -7.55 15.07 -11.65
CA THR A 213 -7.54 15.56 -10.28
C THR A 213 -8.66 16.57 -10.07
N ALA A 214 -9.52 16.34 -9.10
CA ALA A 214 -10.60 17.27 -8.75
C ALA A 214 -10.18 18.21 -7.61
N MET A 215 -10.41 19.51 -7.79
CA MET A 215 -10.13 20.53 -6.78
C MET A 215 -11.39 21.31 -6.43
N PHE A 216 -11.66 21.47 -5.14
CA PHE A 216 -12.80 22.19 -4.62
C PHE A 216 -12.31 23.31 -3.70
N MET A 217 -12.63 24.55 -4.04
CA MET A 217 -12.25 25.73 -3.26
C MET A 217 -13.02 25.78 -1.94
N ASN A 218 -12.42 26.35 -0.89
CA ASN A 218 -13.06 26.47 0.43
C ASN A 218 -14.44 27.13 0.39
N ASN A 219 -14.61 28.16 -0.45
CA ASN A 219 -15.88 28.89 -0.61
C ASN A 219 -16.97 28.07 -1.31
N ALA A 220 -16.63 27.01 -2.02
CA ALA A 220 -17.58 26.09 -2.65
C ALA A 220 -18.03 24.97 -1.71
N ILE A 221 -17.36 24.75 -0.59
CA ILE A 221 -17.66 23.68 0.36
C ILE A 221 -18.62 24.22 1.43
N VAL A 222 -19.76 23.55 1.60
CA VAL A 222 -20.77 23.90 2.62
C VAL A 222 -20.54 23.11 3.89
N GLN A 223 -20.26 21.81 3.76
CA GLN A 223 -20.15 20.91 4.91
C GLN A 223 -19.21 19.76 4.61
N ILE A 224 -18.50 19.31 5.63
CA ILE A 224 -17.74 18.08 5.61
C ILE A 224 -18.15 17.26 6.83
N SER A 225 -18.59 16.03 6.61
CA SER A 225 -19.05 15.14 7.66
C SER A 225 -18.46 13.73 7.47
N THR A 226 -18.56 12.90 8.50
CA THR A 226 -18.25 11.48 8.39
C THR A 226 -19.52 10.68 8.25
N GLU A 227 -19.59 9.84 7.23
CA GLU A 227 -20.73 8.97 6.99
C GLU A 227 -20.31 7.55 6.65
N THR A 228 -21.24 6.62 6.86
CA THR A 228 -21.08 5.22 6.47
C THR A 228 -21.45 5.01 4.99
N THR A 229 -21.41 3.78 4.51
CA THR A 229 -21.59 3.41 3.10
C THR A 229 -23.00 3.70 2.53
N GLN A 230 -23.97 4.10 3.34
CA GLN A 230 -25.38 4.35 2.94
C GLN A 230 -25.66 5.81 2.54
N SER A 231 -24.64 6.60 2.31
CA SER A 231 -24.79 8.01 1.89
C SER A 231 -25.35 8.11 0.47
N GLU A 232 -26.22 9.10 0.22
CA GLU A 232 -26.70 9.49 -1.12
C GLU A 232 -25.63 10.24 -1.95
N ALA A 233 -24.48 10.51 -1.35
CA ALA A 233 -23.37 11.20 -2.01
C ALA A 233 -22.75 10.34 -3.13
N ALA A 234 -22.27 10.98 -4.19
CA ALA A 234 -21.53 10.31 -5.27
C ALA A 234 -20.30 9.57 -4.70
N ASP A 235 -20.23 8.27 -4.89
CA ASP A 235 -19.17 7.45 -4.31
C ASP A 235 -17.86 7.52 -5.11
N LEU A 236 -16.92 8.32 -4.65
CA LEU A 236 -15.56 8.41 -5.18
C LEU A 236 -14.58 7.47 -4.44
N SER A 237 -15.06 6.64 -3.53
CA SER A 237 -14.20 5.70 -2.80
C SER A 237 -13.95 4.39 -3.53
N GLY A 238 -14.70 4.10 -4.59
CA GLY A 238 -14.71 2.80 -5.27
C GLY A 238 -15.34 1.70 -4.41
N LYS A 239 -16.42 2.02 -3.72
CA LYS A 239 -17.19 1.14 -2.82
C LYS A 239 -16.39 0.67 -1.59
N CYS A 240 -15.49 1.51 -1.08
CA CYS A 240 -14.81 1.21 0.18
C CYS A 240 -15.81 1.17 1.34
N PRO A 241 -15.82 0.07 2.13
CA PRO A 241 -16.74 -0.06 3.26
C PRO A 241 -16.33 0.81 4.45
N GLY A 242 -17.29 1.05 5.34
CA GLY A 242 -17.07 1.74 6.61
C GLY A 242 -17.09 3.27 6.49
N LEU A 243 -16.55 3.93 7.51
CA LEU A 243 -16.60 5.38 7.65
C LEU A 243 -15.78 6.07 6.56
N GLY A 244 -16.42 6.97 5.82
CA GLY A 244 -15.83 7.87 4.84
C GLY A 244 -16.07 9.33 5.22
N LEU A 245 -15.52 10.24 4.43
CA LEU A 245 -15.83 11.66 4.47
C LEU A 245 -16.81 11.98 3.35
N VAL A 246 -17.88 12.70 3.68
CA VAL A 246 -18.81 13.29 2.72
C VAL A 246 -18.52 14.78 2.66
N ILE A 247 -18.27 15.28 1.46
CA ILE A 247 -18.03 16.68 1.15
C ILE A 247 -19.25 17.16 0.39
N VAL A 248 -19.93 18.19 0.93
CA VAL A 248 -21.11 18.81 0.33
C VAL A 248 -20.71 20.16 -0.26
N LEU A 249 -21.03 20.37 -1.52
CA LEU A 249 -20.78 21.59 -2.26
C LEU A 249 -21.99 22.51 -2.24
N LYS A 250 -21.76 23.80 -2.40
CA LYS A 250 -22.80 24.84 -2.53
C LYS A 250 -23.60 24.64 -3.81
N ASP A 251 -22.90 24.48 -4.92
CA ASP A 251 -23.46 24.30 -6.25
C ASP A 251 -23.01 22.97 -6.84
N PHE A 252 -23.67 22.53 -7.92
CA PHE A 252 -23.21 21.34 -8.65
C PHE A 252 -21.88 21.61 -9.34
N ASP A 253 -20.97 20.65 -9.24
CA ASP A 253 -19.71 20.67 -9.96
C ASP A 253 -19.60 19.41 -10.85
N THR A 254 -18.77 19.46 -11.88
CA THR A 254 -18.59 18.36 -12.82
C THR A 254 -17.27 17.67 -12.57
N ILE A 255 -17.33 16.36 -12.31
CA ILE A 255 -16.15 15.51 -12.20
C ILE A 255 -16.18 14.42 -13.25
N VAL A 256 -15.00 14.04 -13.74
CA VAL A 256 -14.85 12.98 -14.76
C VAL A 256 -14.32 11.72 -14.10
N LEU A 257 -15.15 10.68 -14.13
CA LEU A 257 -14.77 9.36 -13.64
C LEU A 257 -13.81 8.67 -14.63
N ALA A 258 -12.87 7.90 -14.09
CA ALA A 258 -11.92 7.15 -14.89
C ALA A 258 -12.62 6.15 -15.83
N ALA A 259 -12.00 5.90 -16.98
CA ALA A 259 -12.48 4.90 -17.94
C ALA A 259 -12.58 3.52 -17.29
N THR A 260 -13.68 2.83 -17.61
CA THR A 260 -13.91 1.44 -17.22
C THR A 260 -14.17 0.60 -18.47
N PRO A 261 -14.13 -0.74 -18.40
CA PRO A 261 -14.52 -1.60 -19.53
C PRO A 261 -15.93 -1.32 -20.06
N LYS A 262 -16.82 -0.82 -19.19
CA LYS A 262 -18.21 -0.45 -19.58
C LYS A 262 -18.33 0.96 -20.17
N THR A 263 -17.42 1.85 -19.77
CA THR A 263 -17.37 3.27 -20.21
C THR A 263 -15.94 3.62 -20.63
N PRO A 264 -15.50 3.22 -21.84
CA PRO A 264 -14.09 3.39 -22.26
C PRO A 264 -13.63 4.85 -22.36
N GLY A 265 -14.54 5.81 -22.55
CA GLY A 265 -14.25 7.24 -22.57
C GLY A 265 -14.29 7.93 -21.19
N GLY A 266 -14.51 7.17 -20.12
CA GLY A 266 -14.86 7.77 -18.82
C GLY A 266 -16.33 8.24 -18.78
N SER A 267 -16.72 8.90 -17.68
CA SER A 267 -18.07 9.42 -17.51
C SER A 267 -18.02 10.72 -16.71
N ALA A 268 -18.53 11.81 -17.30
CA ALA A 268 -18.75 13.05 -16.57
C ALA A 268 -20.03 12.92 -15.73
N ILE A 269 -19.94 13.27 -14.45
CA ILE A 269 -21.08 13.31 -13.53
C ILE A 269 -21.15 14.67 -12.84
N HIS A 270 -22.39 15.15 -12.64
CA HIS A 270 -22.63 16.36 -11.86
C HIS A 270 -22.88 15.96 -10.40
N VAL A 271 -22.07 16.51 -9.50
CA VAL A 271 -22.12 16.15 -8.08
C VAL A 271 -22.34 17.40 -7.23
N LYS A 272 -23.21 17.29 -6.24
CA LYS A 272 -23.37 18.27 -5.15
C LYS A 272 -22.82 17.74 -3.84
N SER A 273 -22.75 16.42 -3.70
CA SER A 273 -22.11 15.76 -2.57
C SER A 273 -21.30 14.56 -3.05
N MET A 274 -20.14 14.35 -2.43
CA MET A 274 -19.23 13.26 -2.80
C MET A 274 -18.65 12.60 -1.57
N ARG A 275 -18.47 11.28 -1.65
CA ARG A 275 -17.89 10.46 -0.59
C ARG A 275 -16.51 9.98 -0.97
N VAL A 276 -15.52 10.23 -0.10
CA VAL A 276 -14.14 9.72 -0.20
C VAL A 276 -13.78 8.94 1.06
N CYS A 277 -12.88 7.98 0.96
CA CYS A 277 -12.50 7.15 2.10
C CYS A 277 -11.00 7.26 2.42
N PRO A 278 -10.57 8.26 3.20
CA PRO A 278 -9.22 8.29 3.75
C PRO A 278 -8.96 7.08 4.67
N THR A 279 -7.72 6.66 4.79
CA THR A 279 -7.33 5.58 5.73
C THR A 279 -7.60 5.97 7.18
N ARG A 280 -7.59 7.28 7.49
CA ARG A 280 -7.89 7.85 8.82
C ARG A 280 -8.92 8.98 8.70
N PRO A 281 -10.22 8.66 8.55
CA PRO A 281 -11.25 9.67 8.29
C PRO A 281 -11.42 10.68 9.41
N GLY A 282 -11.30 10.27 10.66
CA GLY A 282 -11.40 11.20 11.80
C GLY A 282 -10.27 12.22 11.85
N ARG A 283 -9.02 11.80 11.53
CA ARG A 283 -7.89 12.73 11.43
C ARG A 283 -8.05 13.69 10.26
N ALA A 284 -8.43 13.17 9.11
CA ALA A 284 -8.68 13.99 7.92
C ALA A 284 -9.79 15.02 8.19
N LEU A 285 -10.89 14.64 8.84
CA LEU A 285 -11.96 15.57 9.23
C LEU A 285 -11.44 16.68 10.15
N THR A 286 -10.68 16.34 11.19
CA THR A 286 -10.13 17.34 12.10
C THR A 286 -9.23 18.35 11.39
N GLU A 287 -8.37 17.89 10.47
CA GLU A 287 -7.48 18.78 9.72
C GLU A 287 -8.25 19.64 8.71
N LEU A 288 -9.30 19.10 8.08
CA LEU A 288 -10.19 19.83 7.16
C LEU A 288 -11.02 20.90 7.86
N THR A 289 -11.49 20.63 9.09
CA THR A 289 -12.29 21.60 9.85
C THR A 289 -11.44 22.61 10.62
N SER A 290 -10.15 22.33 10.82
CA SER A 290 -9.21 23.25 11.48
C SER A 290 -8.45 24.16 10.48
N ALA A 291 -8.57 23.93 9.17
CA ALA A 291 -8.02 24.83 8.17
C ALA A 291 -8.72 26.20 8.30
N PRO A 292 -7.98 27.32 8.36
CA PRO A 292 -8.60 28.62 8.48
C PRO A 292 -9.50 28.85 7.26
N SER A 293 -10.76 29.14 7.52
CA SER A 293 -11.67 29.72 6.51
C SER A 293 -11.07 31.05 6.07
N ALA A 294 -10.56 31.12 4.85
CA ALA A 294 -10.07 32.36 4.26
C ALA A 294 -11.21 33.36 4.04
#